data_f8389e04728634396ffb6896de1e8322
#
_entry.id   f8389e04728634396ffb6896de1e8322
#
_cell.length_a   1.000
_cell.length_b   1.000
_cell.length_c   1.000
_cell.angle_alpha   90.00
_cell.angle_beta   90.00
_cell.angle_gamma   90.00
#
_symmetry.space_group_name_H-M   'P 1'
#
loop_
_entity.id
_entity.type
_entity.pdbx_description
1 polymer ?
#
loop_
_entity_poly.entity_id
_entity_poly.type
_entity_poly.pdbx_seq_one_letter_code
_entity_poly.pdbx_strand_id
1 'polypeptide(L)'
;MTRSLLLPGLAFACALGFGAVASAEVAPASMGADARVRSVLYNPVDVIRLDTHLRVNTAIELGAGERIDSVLLGDSEAFEVEVLSNRTTVSVKPLIAGAETNMTIYTGRRTITLAISEGRSQNPTFRLVLRYPETGAGKAAKPTVASGSTRISA
;
A
#
# COMPACT_ATOMS: atom_id res chain seq x y z
N MET A 1 31.80 30.37 64.19
CA MET A 1 31.99 29.06 63.52
C MET A 1 30.63 28.55 63.10
N THR A 2 30.16 28.84 61.87
CA THR A 2 28.85 28.42 61.36
C THR A 2 29.07 27.74 60.01
N ARG A 3 28.92 26.40 59.98
CA ARG A 3 29.09 25.57 58.85
C ARG A 3 27.72 25.57 58.04
N SER A 4 27.70 26.17 56.88
CA SER A 4 26.60 26.04 55.91
C SER A 4 26.69 24.68 55.22
N LEU A 5 25.64 23.86 55.31
CA LEU A 5 25.41 22.67 54.48
C LEU A 5 24.71 23.08 53.20
N LEU A 6 25.40 22.90 52.09
CA LEU A 6 24.81 22.95 50.74
C LEU A 6 24.21 21.58 50.41
N LEU A 7 22.88 21.53 50.18
CA LEU A 7 22.20 20.37 49.58
C LEU A 7 22.31 20.48 48.05
N PRO A 8 22.70 19.42 47.36
CA PRO A 8 22.58 19.40 45.90
C PRO A 8 21.13 19.04 45.50
N GLY A 9 20.52 19.96 44.73
CA GLY A 9 19.20 19.74 44.13
C GLY A 9 19.28 18.68 43.01
N LEU A 10 18.48 17.61 43.17
CA LEU A 10 18.29 16.56 42.20
C LEU A 10 17.35 17.05 41.11
N ALA A 11 17.90 17.45 39.96
CA ALA A 11 17.10 17.79 38.76
C ALA A 11 16.54 16.52 38.12
N PHE A 12 15.25 16.30 38.30
CA PHE A 12 14.51 15.23 37.62
C PHE A 12 14.19 15.66 36.16
N ALA A 13 15.02 15.24 35.22
CA ALA A 13 14.78 15.45 33.81
C ALA A 13 13.67 14.49 33.33
N CYS A 14 12.45 15.03 33.16
CA CYS A 14 11.34 14.32 32.56
C CYS A 14 11.56 14.25 31.04
N ALA A 15 12.10 13.14 30.55
CA ALA A 15 12.19 12.85 29.13
C ALA A 15 10.79 12.54 28.58
N LEU A 16 10.14 13.54 27.96
CA LEU A 16 8.93 13.33 27.17
C LEU A 16 9.31 12.56 25.90
N GLY A 17 9.14 11.23 25.95
CA GLY A 17 9.26 10.39 24.77
C GLY A 17 8.13 10.73 23.79
N PHE A 18 8.46 11.42 22.68
CA PHE A 18 7.58 11.51 21.53
C PHE A 18 7.46 10.11 20.93
N GLY A 19 6.39 9.42 21.27
CA GLY A 19 6.00 8.19 20.58
C GLY A 19 5.70 8.52 19.13
N ALA A 20 6.54 8.07 18.19
CA ALA A 20 6.21 8.11 16.78
C ALA A 20 4.95 7.27 16.58
N VAL A 21 3.84 7.90 16.19
CA VAL A 21 2.65 7.19 15.72
C VAL A 21 3.05 6.47 14.43
N ALA A 22 3.21 5.17 14.51
CA ALA A 22 3.41 4.34 13.32
C ALA A 22 2.14 4.45 12.47
N SER A 23 2.26 5.06 11.29
CA SER A 23 1.18 5.05 10.31
C SER A 23 1.00 3.61 9.85
N ALA A 24 -0.20 3.05 10.04
CA ALA A 24 -0.53 1.67 9.65
C ALA A 24 -0.79 1.54 8.14
N GLU A 25 -0.43 2.54 7.33
CA GLU A 25 -0.60 2.56 5.89
C GLU A 25 0.53 1.81 5.19
N VAL A 26 0.18 0.96 4.24
CA VAL A 26 1.16 0.24 3.41
C VAL A 26 1.55 1.10 2.21
N ALA A 27 2.84 1.41 2.11
CA ALA A 27 3.39 2.15 0.98
C ALA A 27 3.66 1.22 -0.20
N PRO A 28 3.08 1.50 -1.39
CA PRO A 28 3.38 0.72 -2.59
C PRO A 28 4.85 0.84 -3.01
N ALA A 29 5.44 -0.26 -3.49
CA ALA A 29 6.81 -0.33 -3.95
C ALA A 29 6.93 -0.03 -5.45
N SER A 30 8.03 0.59 -5.89
CA SER A 30 8.34 0.79 -7.30
C SER A 30 8.46 -0.55 -8.04
N MET A 31 7.93 -0.62 -9.26
CA MET A 31 7.99 -1.82 -10.10
C MET A 31 9.21 -1.87 -11.02
N GLY A 32 9.94 -0.78 -11.19
CA GLY A 32 11.05 -0.71 -12.13
C GLY A 32 11.80 0.62 -12.07
N ALA A 33 12.33 1.05 -13.22
CA ALA A 33 13.14 2.26 -13.33
C ALA A 33 12.36 3.56 -13.02
N ASP A 34 11.05 3.59 -13.31
CA ASP A 34 10.21 4.72 -12.98
C ASP A 34 9.54 4.51 -11.61
N ALA A 35 9.92 5.35 -10.64
CA ALA A 35 9.39 5.28 -9.28
C ALA A 35 7.89 5.62 -9.16
N ARG A 36 7.27 6.15 -10.22
CA ARG A 36 5.85 6.53 -10.27
C ARG A 36 4.95 5.36 -10.65
N VAL A 37 5.52 4.27 -11.18
CA VAL A 37 4.82 3.01 -11.43
C VAL A 37 5.09 2.08 -10.27
N ARG A 38 4.04 1.77 -9.50
CA ARG A 38 4.15 1.07 -8.22
C ARG A 38 3.25 -0.15 -8.16
N SER A 39 3.58 -1.08 -7.29
CA SER A 39 2.71 -2.20 -6.95
C SER A 39 2.60 -2.41 -5.45
N VAL A 40 1.52 -3.03 -5.04
CA VAL A 40 1.29 -3.46 -3.67
C VAL A 40 0.68 -4.86 -3.67
N LEU A 41 1.11 -5.70 -2.74
CA LEU A 41 0.48 -6.99 -2.49
C LEU A 41 -0.76 -6.75 -1.61
N TYR A 42 -1.92 -7.18 -2.08
CA TYR A 42 -3.17 -7.03 -1.34
C TYR A 42 -3.18 -7.86 -0.05
N ASN A 43 -3.58 -7.22 1.04
CA ASN A 43 -3.94 -7.86 2.29
C ASN A 43 -5.27 -7.23 2.79
N PRO A 44 -6.27 -8.03 3.21
CA PRO A 44 -7.61 -7.52 3.53
C PRO A 44 -7.69 -6.57 4.73
N VAL A 45 -6.64 -6.51 5.55
CA VAL A 45 -6.59 -5.65 6.75
C VAL A 45 -5.73 -4.41 6.56
N ASP A 46 -5.11 -4.24 5.38
CA ASP A 46 -4.24 -3.11 5.10
C ASP A 46 -5.00 -1.92 4.54
N VAL A 47 -4.53 -0.72 4.87
CA VAL A 47 -4.86 0.52 4.19
C VAL A 47 -3.70 0.90 3.28
N ILE A 48 -3.95 1.00 1.98
CA ILE A 48 -2.93 1.27 0.97
C ILE A 48 -2.77 2.78 0.81
N ARG A 49 -1.54 3.28 0.97
CA ARG A 49 -1.23 4.68 0.74
C ARG A 49 -1.18 5.00 -0.75
N LEU A 50 -1.87 6.05 -1.18
CA LEU A 50 -1.87 6.56 -2.53
C LEU A 50 -1.45 8.03 -2.55
N ASP A 51 -0.23 8.31 -2.97
CA ASP A 51 0.28 9.67 -3.13
C ASP A 51 -0.09 10.17 -4.54
N THR A 52 -0.89 11.23 -4.61
CA THR A 52 -1.33 11.89 -5.84
C THR A 52 -0.77 13.31 -5.94
N HIS A 53 -0.92 13.95 -7.11
CA HIS A 53 -0.50 15.33 -7.31
C HIS A 53 -1.47 16.05 -8.26
N LEU A 54 -1.67 17.35 -8.03
CA LEU A 54 -2.47 18.20 -8.94
C LEU A 54 -2.01 18.06 -10.38
N ARG A 55 -2.98 18.01 -11.31
CA ARG A 55 -2.76 17.84 -12.75
C ARG A 55 -2.18 16.49 -13.16
N VAL A 56 -2.09 15.54 -12.22
CA VAL A 56 -1.67 14.18 -12.47
C VAL A 56 -2.87 13.25 -12.25
N ASN A 57 -3.09 12.36 -13.18
CA ASN A 57 -4.04 11.28 -13.03
C ASN A 57 -3.32 10.02 -12.55
N THR A 58 -3.89 9.35 -11.55
CA THR A 58 -3.40 8.07 -11.05
C THR A 58 -4.34 6.95 -11.48
N ALA A 59 -3.81 5.96 -12.21
CA ALA A 59 -4.55 4.75 -12.54
C ALA A 59 -4.30 3.68 -11.47
N ILE A 60 -5.37 3.12 -10.90
CA ILE A 60 -5.32 1.98 -9.99
C ILE A 60 -5.82 0.77 -10.77
N GLU A 61 -4.94 -0.19 -11.01
CA GLU A 61 -5.25 -1.40 -11.75
C GLU A 61 -5.41 -2.58 -10.82
N LEU A 62 -6.55 -3.23 -10.90
CA LEU A 62 -6.81 -4.47 -10.18
C LEU A 62 -6.15 -5.64 -10.91
N GLY A 63 -5.69 -6.63 -10.14
CA GLY A 63 -5.11 -7.85 -10.71
C GLY A 63 -6.14 -8.72 -11.44
N ALA A 64 -5.63 -9.69 -12.17
CA ALA A 64 -6.44 -10.56 -13.03
C ALA A 64 -7.59 -11.24 -12.26
N GLY A 65 -8.75 -11.29 -12.89
CA GLY A 65 -9.95 -11.94 -12.34
C GLY A 65 -10.77 -11.10 -11.36
N GLU A 66 -10.41 -9.85 -11.15
CA GLU A 66 -11.20 -8.89 -10.36
C GLU A 66 -12.04 -7.99 -11.26
N ARG A 67 -13.24 -7.63 -10.76
CA ARG A 67 -14.11 -6.62 -11.36
C ARG A 67 -14.60 -5.67 -10.28
N ILE A 68 -14.58 -4.40 -10.58
CA ILE A 68 -15.08 -3.35 -9.69
C ILE A 68 -16.60 -3.36 -9.72
N ASP A 69 -17.23 -3.53 -8.56
CA ASP A 69 -18.68 -3.45 -8.40
C ASP A 69 -19.08 -2.03 -8.02
N SER A 70 -18.37 -1.43 -7.06
CA SER A 70 -18.60 -0.06 -6.62
C SER A 70 -17.34 0.56 -6.02
N VAL A 71 -17.35 1.89 -5.94
CA VAL A 71 -16.31 2.70 -5.30
C VAL A 71 -16.98 3.69 -4.37
N LEU A 72 -16.52 3.77 -3.13
CA LEU A 72 -16.88 4.82 -2.18
C LEU A 72 -15.70 5.75 -2.00
N LEU A 73 -15.96 7.04 -2.08
CA LEU A 73 -14.99 8.11 -1.90
C LEU A 73 -15.44 9.01 -0.76
N GLY A 74 -14.53 9.33 0.16
CA GLY A 74 -14.86 10.17 1.32
C GLY A 74 -15.11 11.63 0.95
N ASP A 75 -14.29 12.20 0.07
CA ASP A 75 -14.38 13.60 -0.38
C ASP A 75 -14.44 13.67 -1.91
N SER A 76 -15.64 13.80 -2.45
CA SER A 76 -15.89 13.92 -3.89
C SER A 76 -15.74 15.35 -4.43
N GLU A 77 -15.57 16.35 -3.57
CA GLU A 77 -15.29 17.72 -3.99
C GLU A 77 -13.79 17.92 -4.25
N ALA A 78 -12.94 17.24 -3.46
CA ALA A 78 -11.49 17.36 -3.56
C ALA A 78 -10.86 16.36 -4.54
N PHE A 79 -11.57 15.30 -4.90
CA PHE A 79 -11.07 14.26 -5.81
C PHE A 79 -12.12 13.84 -6.83
N GLU A 80 -11.71 13.74 -8.08
CA GLU A 80 -12.48 13.12 -9.16
C GLU A 80 -12.07 11.66 -9.29
N VAL A 81 -13.05 10.76 -9.25
CA VAL A 81 -12.82 9.30 -9.36
C VAL A 81 -13.74 8.73 -10.43
N GLU A 82 -13.17 7.96 -11.34
CA GLU A 82 -13.89 7.30 -12.42
C GLU A 82 -13.51 5.82 -12.51
N VAL A 83 -14.52 4.95 -12.58
CA VAL A 83 -14.32 3.54 -12.94
C VAL A 83 -14.33 3.40 -14.45
N LEU A 84 -13.22 2.96 -15.03
CA LEU A 84 -13.10 2.80 -16.47
C LEU A 84 -14.02 1.69 -16.99
N SER A 85 -14.37 1.74 -18.28
CA SER A 85 -15.28 0.79 -18.94
C SER A 85 -14.84 -0.69 -18.84
N ASN A 86 -13.53 -0.94 -18.68
CA ASN A 86 -12.99 -2.28 -18.45
C ASN A 86 -13.37 -2.85 -17.08
N ARG A 87 -13.83 -2.01 -16.14
CA ARG A 87 -14.18 -2.35 -14.76
C ARG A 87 -13.06 -3.03 -13.95
N THR A 88 -11.82 -2.83 -14.37
CA THR A 88 -10.62 -3.32 -13.68
C THR A 88 -9.69 -2.19 -13.27
N THR A 89 -10.02 -0.96 -13.67
CA THR A 89 -9.20 0.23 -13.43
C THR A 89 -10.04 1.36 -12.86
N VAL A 90 -9.49 2.01 -11.83
CA VAL A 90 -10.02 3.26 -11.27
C VAL A 90 -9.05 4.39 -11.59
N SER A 91 -9.57 5.47 -12.14
CA SER A 91 -8.86 6.73 -12.34
C SER A 91 -9.08 7.64 -11.13
N VAL A 92 -8.03 8.21 -10.58
CA VAL A 92 -8.08 9.15 -9.45
C VAL A 92 -7.34 10.42 -9.83
N LYS A 93 -7.99 11.56 -9.68
CA LYS A 93 -7.43 12.88 -10.00
C LYS A 93 -7.74 13.86 -8.87
N PRO A 94 -6.74 14.41 -8.19
CA PRO A 94 -6.97 15.43 -7.16
C PRO A 94 -7.35 16.77 -7.81
N LEU A 95 -8.28 17.47 -7.19
CA LEU A 95 -8.79 18.77 -7.60
C LEU A 95 -8.31 19.91 -6.69
N ILE A 96 -8.05 19.61 -5.41
CA ILE A 96 -7.68 20.58 -4.38
C ILE A 96 -6.29 20.24 -3.83
N ALA A 97 -5.45 21.25 -3.70
CA ALA A 97 -4.09 21.11 -3.15
C ALA A 97 -4.12 20.74 -1.66
N GLY A 98 -3.27 19.80 -1.26
CA GLY A 98 -3.13 19.36 0.13
C GLY A 98 -4.32 18.55 0.65
N ALA A 99 -5.25 18.14 -0.23
CA ALA A 99 -6.41 17.35 0.17
C ALA A 99 -6.02 15.93 0.56
N GLU A 100 -6.72 15.40 1.55
CA GLU A 100 -6.59 14.02 2.02
C GLU A 100 -7.98 13.40 2.16
N THR A 101 -8.12 12.14 1.74
CA THR A 101 -9.36 11.39 1.84
C THR A 101 -9.09 9.89 1.89
N ASN A 102 -10.15 9.13 2.08
CA ASN A 102 -10.11 7.67 1.90
C ASN A 102 -10.99 7.24 0.73
N MET A 103 -10.65 6.11 0.15
CA MET A 103 -11.44 5.46 -0.88
C MET A 103 -11.52 3.96 -0.61
N THR A 104 -12.70 3.40 -0.85
CA THR A 104 -12.90 1.95 -0.76
C THR A 104 -13.42 1.42 -2.09
N ILE A 105 -12.72 0.44 -2.65
CA ILE A 105 -13.11 -0.25 -3.87
C ILE A 105 -13.69 -1.61 -3.48
N TYR A 106 -14.92 -1.88 -3.89
CA TYR A 106 -15.59 -3.15 -3.71
C TYR A 106 -15.53 -3.95 -5.01
N THR A 107 -15.13 -5.21 -4.89
CA THR A 107 -15.18 -6.18 -5.99
C THR A 107 -16.01 -7.38 -5.53
N GLY A 108 -16.34 -8.28 -6.45
CA GLY A 108 -17.05 -9.51 -6.09
C GLY A 108 -16.31 -10.44 -5.11
N ARG A 109 -15.05 -10.15 -4.82
CA ARG A 109 -14.18 -11.00 -3.99
C ARG A 109 -13.50 -10.28 -2.84
N ARG A 110 -13.24 -8.96 -2.97
CA ARG A 110 -12.36 -8.20 -2.07
C ARG A 110 -12.90 -6.82 -1.79
N THR A 111 -12.49 -6.31 -0.64
CA THR A 111 -12.64 -4.90 -0.29
C THR A 111 -11.24 -4.30 -0.18
N ILE A 112 -10.97 -3.24 -0.93
CA ILE A 112 -9.65 -2.60 -1.01
C ILE A 112 -9.80 -1.19 -0.47
N THR A 113 -9.06 -0.87 0.60
CA THR A 113 -9.10 0.43 1.25
C THR A 113 -7.83 1.21 0.94
N LEU A 114 -7.99 2.46 0.52
CA LEU A 114 -6.88 3.36 0.23
C LEU A 114 -7.01 4.65 1.06
N ALA A 115 -5.88 5.15 1.54
CA ALA A 115 -5.72 6.51 2.04
C ALA A 115 -5.06 7.32 0.93
N ILE A 116 -5.74 8.37 0.48
CA ILE A 116 -5.32 9.20 -0.67
C ILE A 116 -4.89 10.56 -0.14
N SER A 117 -3.72 11.02 -0.58
CA SER A 117 -3.24 12.35 -0.26
C SER A 117 -2.69 13.05 -1.50
N GLU A 118 -2.97 14.35 -1.61
CA GLU A 118 -2.37 15.22 -2.61
C GLU A 118 -1.13 15.92 -2.04
N GLY A 119 -0.05 15.98 -2.83
CA GLY A 119 1.15 16.76 -2.52
C GLY A 119 2.07 16.20 -1.43
N ARG A 120 1.74 15.06 -0.80
CA ARG A 120 2.59 14.45 0.25
C ARG A 120 3.94 13.98 -0.28
N SER A 121 4.00 13.53 -1.52
CA SER A 121 5.22 13.00 -2.16
C SER A 121 5.61 13.81 -3.37
N GLN A 122 6.92 14.09 -3.54
CA GLN A 122 7.46 14.70 -4.77
C GLN A 122 7.41 13.75 -5.98
N ASN A 123 7.26 12.44 -5.73
CA ASN A 123 7.07 11.42 -6.77
C ASN A 123 5.66 10.83 -6.65
N PRO A 124 4.63 11.48 -7.22
CA PRO A 124 3.26 10.95 -7.18
C PRO A 124 3.17 9.62 -7.90
N THR A 125 2.19 8.82 -7.50
CA THR A 125 1.90 7.57 -8.20
C THR A 125 1.15 7.85 -9.49
N PHE A 126 1.69 7.41 -10.64
CA PHE A 126 0.98 7.49 -11.93
C PHE A 126 0.15 6.23 -12.16
N ARG A 127 0.69 5.10 -11.70
CA ARG A 127 0.04 3.80 -11.86
C ARG A 127 0.30 2.95 -10.63
N LEU A 128 -0.76 2.45 -10.02
CA LEU A 128 -0.73 1.49 -8.93
C LEU A 128 -1.30 0.16 -9.40
N VAL A 129 -0.50 -0.89 -9.36
CA VAL A 129 -0.92 -2.25 -9.69
C VAL A 129 -1.15 -3.04 -8.42
N LEU A 130 -2.38 -3.51 -8.22
CA LEU A 130 -2.73 -4.42 -7.13
C LEU A 130 -2.36 -5.84 -7.51
N ARG A 131 -1.52 -6.45 -6.69
CA ARG A 131 -1.14 -7.86 -6.83
C ARG A 131 -1.83 -8.66 -5.75
N TYR A 132 -2.26 -9.86 -6.08
CA TYR A 132 -2.90 -10.76 -5.11
C TYR A 132 -1.97 -11.91 -4.76
N PRO A 133 -2.00 -12.37 -3.47
CA PRO A 133 -1.33 -13.61 -3.12
C PRO A 133 -1.88 -14.71 -4.03
N GLU A 134 -0.99 -15.51 -4.60
CA GLU A 134 -1.40 -16.68 -5.37
C GLU A 134 -2.23 -17.59 -4.44
N THR A 135 -3.52 -17.66 -4.68
CA THR A 135 -4.39 -18.64 -4.02
C THR A 135 -3.96 -19.99 -4.56
N GLY A 136 -3.03 -20.67 -3.82
CA GLY A 136 -2.56 -22.02 -4.03
C GLY A 136 -2.97 -22.75 -5.33
N ALA A 137 -2.43 -22.33 -6.46
CA ALA A 137 -2.36 -23.18 -7.63
C ALA A 137 -1.20 -24.13 -7.37
N GLY A 138 -1.55 -25.38 -7.10
CA GLY A 138 -0.74 -26.57 -7.09
C GLY A 138 0.77 -26.41 -6.88
N LYS A 139 1.21 -26.84 -5.70
CA LYS A 139 2.59 -27.28 -5.48
C LYS A 139 3.01 -28.11 -6.70
N ALA A 140 3.79 -27.50 -7.60
CA ALA A 140 4.35 -28.20 -8.75
C ALA A 140 5.06 -29.44 -8.21
N ALA A 141 4.55 -30.60 -8.58
CA ALA A 141 5.14 -31.87 -8.23
C ALA A 141 6.58 -31.86 -8.73
N LYS A 142 7.52 -31.98 -7.80
CA LYS A 142 8.94 -32.18 -8.08
C LYS A 142 9.03 -33.38 -9.01
N PRO A 143 9.69 -33.31 -10.19
CA PRO A 143 9.84 -34.48 -11.03
C PRO A 143 10.66 -35.53 -10.26
N THR A 144 10.01 -36.65 -9.94
CA THR A 144 10.69 -37.84 -9.42
C THR A 144 11.51 -38.42 -10.56
N VAL A 145 12.81 -38.23 -10.50
CA VAL A 145 13.74 -38.95 -11.37
C VAL A 145 13.68 -40.43 -10.97
N ALA A 146 13.00 -41.21 -11.78
CA ALA A 146 13.06 -42.65 -11.68
C ALA A 146 14.46 -43.11 -12.05
N SER A 147 15.25 -43.52 -11.05
CA SER A 147 16.51 -44.21 -11.24
C SER A 147 16.23 -45.62 -11.70
N GLY A 148 16.20 -45.81 -13.01
CA GLY A 148 16.17 -47.13 -13.63
C GLY A 148 17.54 -47.78 -13.58
N SER A 149 17.78 -48.67 -12.62
CA SER A 149 18.92 -49.55 -12.59
C SER A 149 18.66 -50.75 -13.53
N THR A 150 19.21 -50.71 -14.75
CA THR A 150 19.23 -51.86 -15.63
C THR A 150 20.43 -52.74 -15.24
N ARG A 151 20.20 -53.91 -14.60
CA ARG A 151 21.20 -54.95 -14.48
C ARG A 151 21.20 -55.76 -15.78
N ILE A 152 22.27 -55.73 -16.46
CA ILE A 152 22.61 -56.66 -17.55
C ILE A 152 23.31 -57.83 -16.90
N SER A 153 22.71 -59.04 -17.00
CA SER A 153 23.32 -60.31 -16.66
C SER A 153 23.81 -60.96 -17.97
N ALA A 154 25.06 -61.28 -17.99
CA ALA A 154 25.68 -62.12 -19.02
C ALA A 154 25.37 -63.59 -18.81
#